data_756ed0df40e934d65b8ab1d7d90a3ab2
#
_entry.id   756ed0df40e934d65b8ab1d7d90a3ab2
#
_cell.length_a   1.000
_cell.length_b   1.000
_cell.length_c   1.000
_cell.angle_alpha   90.00
_cell.angle_beta   90.00
_cell.angle_gamma   90.00
#
_symmetry.space_group_name_H-M   'P 1'
#
loop_
_entity.id
_entity.type
_entity.pdbx_description
1 polymer ?
#
loop_
_entity_poly.entity_id
_entity_poly.type
_entity_poly.pdbx_seq_one_letter_code
_entity_poly.pdbx_strand_id
1 'polypeptide(L)'
;MGVKQRIKTIVPHRVWRVLQRCKANMILASYYAGQRKRFLRFCAGQWNVGQSEQLRGTMVYYIHRIEKGLSHRRFRAGFGRSAFGELRSVMDEWRERDYPVDDVTYIAARQVVRAYVRKHRALEKPIPEFVGVWFADEVASVDIESVEKAEKADVAGNAGVKTVRAADKRDNASLDYAALFAGRSSVREYAETPVDMGTVRKAVSMSMKTPSVCNRQAYRVLLISNPKFIEQALALQGGWRGYDAPPVLALISVDVRSFVSVEERNEPYIDGGLFTMAFLTALECESLAACPLNTMMREKQEHEIRKLLGVPDYETLIAFVAIGNFPESIESPVSFRYDASAITRELN
;
A
#
# COMPACT_ATOMS: atom_id res chain seq x y z
N MET A 1 -12.16 -31.60 33.69
CA MET A 1 -11.04 -30.63 33.77
C MET A 1 -9.97 -31.02 32.76
N GLY A 2 -9.67 -30.15 31.78
CA GLY A 2 -8.67 -30.45 30.75
C GLY A 2 -7.24 -30.47 31.32
N VAL A 3 -6.34 -31.22 30.69
CA VAL A 3 -4.92 -31.40 31.08
C VAL A 3 -4.21 -30.08 31.43
N LYS A 4 -4.50 -28.99 30.69
CA LYS A 4 -3.95 -27.64 30.95
C LYS A 4 -4.36 -27.07 32.33
N GLN A 5 -5.55 -27.36 32.79
CA GLN A 5 -6.06 -26.85 34.06
C GLN A 5 -5.44 -27.59 35.24
N ARG A 6 -5.17 -28.91 35.10
CA ARG A 6 -4.43 -29.71 36.11
C ARG A 6 -2.97 -29.29 36.25
N ILE A 7 -2.29 -28.98 35.14
CA ILE A 7 -0.89 -28.51 35.18
C ILE A 7 -0.80 -27.16 35.88
N LYS A 8 -1.78 -26.28 35.70
CA LYS A 8 -1.79 -24.92 36.29
C LYS A 8 -1.92 -24.91 37.80
N THR A 9 -2.51 -25.98 38.39
CA THR A 9 -2.68 -26.14 39.86
C THR A 9 -1.46 -26.76 40.53
N ILE A 10 -0.57 -27.44 39.77
CA ILE A 10 0.58 -28.17 40.33
C ILE A 10 1.87 -27.35 40.23
N VAL A 11 1.98 -26.47 39.22
CA VAL A 11 3.19 -25.71 38.95
C VAL A 11 3.17 -24.35 39.70
N PRO A 12 4.24 -24.02 40.48
CA PRO A 12 4.33 -22.72 41.14
C PRO A 12 4.15 -21.59 40.15
N HIS A 13 3.42 -20.54 40.54
CA HIS A 13 3.05 -19.43 39.66
C HIS A 13 4.26 -18.71 38.98
N ARG A 14 5.42 -18.69 39.65
CA ARG A 14 6.68 -18.13 39.07
C ARG A 14 7.19 -19.01 37.95
N VAL A 15 7.22 -20.34 38.11
CA VAL A 15 7.66 -21.32 37.12
C VAL A 15 6.69 -21.32 35.93
N TRP A 16 5.40 -21.23 36.19
CA TRP A 16 4.37 -21.12 35.14
C TRP A 16 4.59 -19.87 34.26
N ARG A 17 4.90 -18.71 34.86
CA ARG A 17 5.23 -17.50 34.08
C ARG A 17 6.46 -17.67 33.18
N VAL A 18 7.50 -18.31 33.67
CA VAL A 18 8.70 -18.61 32.88
C VAL A 18 8.36 -19.53 31.69
N LEU A 19 7.62 -20.61 31.94
CA LEU A 19 7.19 -21.52 30.88
C LEU A 19 6.33 -20.81 29.81
N GLN A 20 5.40 -19.95 30.24
CA GLN A 20 4.61 -19.15 29.29
C GLN A 20 5.49 -18.19 28.46
N ARG A 21 6.49 -17.56 29.08
CA ARG A 21 7.45 -16.70 28.38
C ARG A 21 8.29 -17.48 27.38
N CYS A 22 8.81 -18.64 27.75
CA CYS A 22 9.57 -19.51 26.84
C CYS A 22 8.70 -19.94 25.64
N LYS A 23 7.45 -20.35 25.90
CA LYS A 23 6.50 -20.70 24.85
C LYS A 23 6.19 -19.52 23.94
N ALA A 24 5.96 -18.33 24.49
CA ALA A 24 5.72 -17.12 23.70
C ALA A 24 6.92 -16.77 22.82
N ASN A 25 8.15 -16.89 23.36
CA ASN A 25 9.37 -16.67 22.57
C ASN A 25 9.51 -17.65 21.41
N MET A 26 9.24 -18.95 21.61
CA MET A 26 9.28 -19.94 20.54
C MET A 26 8.26 -19.64 19.43
N ILE A 27 7.02 -19.28 19.81
CA ILE A 27 5.97 -18.92 18.85
C ILE A 27 6.36 -17.64 18.08
N LEU A 28 6.87 -16.63 18.79
CA LEU A 28 7.30 -15.38 18.18
C LEU A 28 8.48 -15.58 17.21
N ALA A 29 9.45 -16.40 17.61
CA ALA A 29 10.57 -16.77 16.75
C ALA A 29 10.10 -17.47 15.45
N SER A 30 9.11 -18.37 15.55
CA SER A 30 8.49 -19.02 14.38
C SER A 30 7.85 -17.99 13.45
N TYR A 31 7.07 -17.05 13.99
CA TYR A 31 6.45 -16.00 13.19
C TYR A 31 7.48 -15.11 12.49
N TYR A 32 8.53 -14.68 13.19
CA TYR A 32 9.61 -13.90 12.57
C TYR A 32 10.38 -14.70 11.52
N ALA A 33 10.60 -16.00 11.76
CA ALA A 33 11.23 -16.87 10.78
C ALA A 33 10.38 -16.99 9.51
N GLY A 34 9.06 -17.12 9.63
CA GLY A 34 8.11 -17.14 8.51
C GLY A 34 8.11 -15.82 7.73
N GLN A 35 8.03 -14.68 8.44
CA GLN A 35 8.10 -13.35 7.81
C GLN A 35 9.42 -13.14 7.09
N ARG A 36 10.55 -13.48 7.72
CA ARG A 36 11.88 -13.40 7.12
C ARG A 36 11.97 -14.23 5.85
N LYS A 37 11.49 -15.49 5.88
CA LYS A 37 11.51 -16.38 4.73
C LYS A 37 10.69 -15.82 3.56
N ARG A 38 9.47 -15.32 3.84
CA ARG A 38 8.61 -14.70 2.83
C ARG A 38 9.29 -13.49 2.21
N PHE A 39 9.76 -12.55 3.04
CA PHE A 39 10.39 -11.34 2.56
C PHE A 39 11.63 -11.63 1.69
N LEU A 40 12.57 -12.44 2.17
CA LEU A 40 13.78 -12.82 1.41
C LEU A 40 13.47 -13.56 0.11
N ARG A 41 12.38 -14.31 0.08
CA ARG A 41 11.99 -15.07 -1.13
C ARG A 41 11.38 -14.18 -2.21
N PHE A 42 10.66 -13.13 -1.84
CA PHE A 42 9.81 -12.41 -2.79
C PHE A 42 10.19 -10.94 -3.01
N CYS A 43 10.91 -10.28 -2.09
CA CYS A 43 11.27 -8.87 -2.28
C CYS A 43 12.17 -8.67 -3.52
N ALA A 44 12.12 -7.48 -4.11
CA ALA A 44 12.92 -7.09 -5.27
C ALA A 44 14.37 -6.72 -4.90
N GLY A 45 15.01 -7.50 -4.02
CA GLY A 45 16.43 -7.33 -3.70
C GLY A 45 17.32 -7.80 -4.86
N GLN A 46 18.57 -7.33 -4.92
CA GLN A 46 19.54 -7.68 -5.96
C GLN A 46 19.76 -9.20 -6.12
N TRP A 47 19.47 -9.99 -5.09
CA TRP A 47 19.55 -11.46 -5.11
C TRP A 47 18.30 -12.15 -5.66
N ASN A 48 17.26 -11.40 -6.03
CA ASN A 48 15.95 -11.94 -6.37
C ASN A 48 15.32 -11.14 -7.51
N VAL A 49 15.98 -11.14 -8.65
CA VAL A 49 15.52 -10.50 -9.87
C VAL A 49 14.96 -11.56 -10.80
N GLY A 50 13.73 -11.43 -11.24
CA GLY A 50 13.21 -12.40 -12.20
C GLY A 50 11.72 -12.33 -12.47
N GLN A 51 10.94 -11.78 -11.56
CA GLN A 51 9.51 -11.60 -11.79
C GLN A 51 9.21 -10.17 -12.25
N SER A 52 8.23 -10.00 -13.12
CA SER A 52 7.84 -8.69 -13.64
C SER A 52 7.50 -7.69 -12.52
N GLU A 53 6.88 -8.15 -11.44
CA GLU A 53 6.54 -7.31 -10.30
C GLU A 53 7.76 -6.79 -9.53
N GLN A 54 8.83 -7.60 -9.45
CA GLN A 54 10.09 -7.16 -8.84
C GLN A 54 10.76 -6.09 -9.69
N LEU A 55 10.77 -6.27 -11.01
CA LEU A 55 11.30 -5.28 -11.95
C LEU A 55 10.45 -4.00 -11.95
N ARG A 56 9.10 -4.11 -11.89
CA ARG A 56 8.21 -2.94 -11.71
C ARG A 56 8.53 -2.19 -10.42
N GLY A 57 8.62 -2.89 -9.30
CA GLY A 57 8.95 -2.26 -8.00
C GLY A 57 10.29 -1.52 -8.05
N THR A 58 11.30 -2.10 -8.68
CA THR A 58 12.62 -1.50 -8.87
C THR A 58 12.57 -0.30 -9.80
N MET A 59 11.86 -0.38 -10.94
CA MET A 59 11.65 0.76 -11.85
C MET A 59 10.97 1.93 -11.12
N VAL A 60 9.86 1.68 -10.41
CA VAL A 60 9.14 2.74 -9.67
C VAL A 60 10.04 3.40 -8.63
N TYR A 61 10.88 2.63 -7.93
CA TYR A 61 11.83 3.17 -6.96
C TYR A 61 12.80 4.17 -7.61
N TYR A 62 13.38 3.85 -8.78
CA TYR A 62 14.32 4.74 -9.46
C TYR A 62 13.61 5.90 -10.18
N ILE A 63 12.41 5.70 -10.75
CA ILE A 63 11.54 6.77 -11.26
C ILE A 63 11.35 7.83 -10.17
N HIS A 64 10.89 7.41 -8.99
CA HIS A 64 10.62 8.32 -7.88
C HIS A 64 11.89 9.06 -7.40
N ARG A 65 13.05 8.42 -7.39
CA ARG A 65 14.33 9.10 -7.07
C ARG A 65 14.65 10.21 -8.07
N ILE A 66 14.37 9.99 -9.35
CA ILE A 66 14.58 11.00 -10.40
C ILE A 66 13.54 12.12 -10.26
N GLU A 67 12.27 11.80 -10.06
CA GLU A 67 11.20 12.79 -9.81
C GLU A 67 11.51 13.71 -8.64
N LYS A 68 11.99 13.16 -7.52
CA LYS A 68 12.41 13.95 -6.36
C LYS A 68 13.53 14.93 -6.74
N GLY A 69 14.49 14.50 -7.54
CA GLY A 69 15.54 15.41 -8.06
C GLY A 69 14.99 16.51 -8.95
N LEU A 70 14.01 16.18 -9.81
CA LEU A 70 13.33 17.13 -10.69
C LEU A 70 12.47 18.15 -9.92
N SER A 71 11.84 17.75 -8.83
CA SER A 71 10.95 18.61 -8.03
C SER A 71 11.69 19.60 -7.12
N HIS A 72 13.01 19.50 -7.01
CA HIS A 72 13.79 20.40 -6.15
C HIS A 72 13.70 21.85 -6.60
N ARG A 73 13.38 22.76 -5.67
CA ARG A 73 13.37 24.20 -5.93
C ARG A 73 14.73 24.72 -6.44
N ARG A 74 15.82 24.20 -5.89
CA ARG A 74 17.19 24.45 -6.38
C ARG A 74 17.61 23.28 -7.24
N PHE A 75 17.13 23.28 -8.49
CA PHE A 75 17.47 22.23 -9.45
C PHE A 75 18.98 22.16 -9.67
N ARG A 76 19.54 20.97 -9.54
CA ARG A 76 20.95 20.68 -9.78
C ARG A 76 21.09 19.93 -11.11
N ALA A 77 21.48 20.60 -12.17
CA ALA A 77 21.71 19.98 -13.46
C ALA A 77 22.72 18.82 -13.35
N GLY A 78 22.52 17.77 -14.13
CA GLY A 78 23.41 16.61 -14.17
C GLY A 78 23.30 15.64 -13.00
N PHE A 79 22.30 15.78 -12.12
CA PHE A 79 22.09 14.84 -11.01
C PHE A 79 21.66 13.45 -11.49
N GLY A 80 21.84 12.46 -10.65
CA GLY A 80 21.14 11.19 -10.73
C GLY A 80 21.85 10.07 -11.50
N ARG A 81 23.15 10.18 -11.85
CA ARG A 81 23.88 9.16 -12.63
C ARG A 81 23.64 7.74 -12.12
N SER A 82 23.74 7.48 -10.82
CA SER A 82 23.47 6.16 -10.24
C SER A 82 22.01 5.71 -10.45
N ALA A 83 21.04 6.61 -10.21
CA ALA A 83 19.62 6.28 -10.39
C ALA A 83 19.26 5.95 -11.85
N PHE A 84 19.84 6.69 -12.79
CA PHE A 84 19.67 6.43 -14.22
C PHE A 84 20.36 5.13 -14.67
N GLY A 85 21.54 4.81 -14.12
CA GLY A 85 22.24 3.57 -14.43
C GLY A 85 21.44 2.34 -13.98
N GLU A 86 20.90 2.38 -12.77
CA GLU A 86 20.06 1.30 -12.26
C GLU A 86 18.69 1.23 -13.00
N LEU A 87 18.09 2.38 -13.32
CA LEU A 87 16.86 2.41 -14.12
C LEU A 87 17.12 1.79 -15.50
N ARG A 88 18.25 2.10 -16.14
CA ARG A 88 18.63 1.49 -17.42
C ARG A 88 18.77 -0.02 -17.28
N SER A 89 19.52 -0.49 -16.29
CA SER A 89 19.74 -1.92 -16.04
C SER A 89 18.42 -2.70 -15.89
N VAL A 90 17.48 -2.18 -15.10
CA VAL A 90 16.19 -2.87 -14.91
C VAL A 90 15.29 -2.79 -16.14
N MET A 91 15.38 -1.73 -16.95
CA MET A 91 14.66 -1.64 -18.23
C MET A 91 15.25 -2.58 -19.29
N ASP A 92 16.55 -2.83 -19.27
CA ASP A 92 17.21 -3.80 -20.14
C ASP A 92 16.80 -5.22 -19.76
N GLU A 93 16.85 -5.58 -18.46
CA GLU A 93 16.37 -6.86 -17.94
C GLU A 93 14.89 -7.11 -18.31
N TRP A 94 14.05 -6.06 -18.26
CA TRP A 94 12.64 -6.13 -18.67
C TRP A 94 12.51 -6.56 -20.13
N ARG A 95 13.31 -5.96 -21.02
CA ARG A 95 13.32 -6.28 -22.46
C ARG A 95 13.90 -7.67 -22.76
N GLU A 96 14.99 -8.02 -22.09
CA GLU A 96 15.63 -9.33 -22.24
C GLU A 96 14.72 -10.49 -21.85
N ARG A 97 13.70 -10.21 -21.00
CA ARG A 97 12.67 -11.19 -20.61
C ARG A 97 11.39 -11.12 -21.44
N ASP A 98 11.40 -10.37 -22.53
CA ASP A 98 10.23 -10.18 -23.39
C ASP A 98 8.97 -9.68 -22.67
N TYR A 99 9.12 -8.90 -21.60
CA TYR A 99 7.98 -8.28 -20.94
C TYR A 99 7.42 -7.11 -21.77
N PRO A 100 6.09 -6.85 -21.71
CA PRO A 100 5.43 -5.85 -22.55
C PRO A 100 6.00 -4.44 -22.36
N VAL A 101 6.40 -3.78 -23.46
CA VAL A 101 6.93 -2.41 -23.44
C VAL A 101 5.83 -1.34 -23.34
N ASP A 102 4.58 -1.73 -23.50
CA ASP A 102 3.37 -0.95 -23.23
C ASP A 102 2.90 -1.06 -21.76
N ASP A 103 3.66 -1.73 -20.90
CA ASP A 103 3.44 -1.74 -19.46
C ASP A 103 3.50 -0.32 -18.89
N VAL A 104 2.54 0.01 -18.03
CA VAL A 104 2.42 1.36 -17.45
C VAL A 104 3.67 1.82 -16.70
N THR A 105 4.39 0.91 -16.03
CA THR A 105 5.61 1.23 -15.30
C THR A 105 6.79 1.44 -16.25
N TYR A 106 6.87 0.63 -17.32
CA TYR A 106 7.88 0.81 -18.36
C TYR A 106 7.69 2.13 -19.11
N ILE A 107 6.43 2.47 -19.44
CA ILE A 107 6.07 3.78 -20.03
C ILE A 107 6.45 4.91 -19.08
N ALA A 108 6.14 4.80 -17.78
CA ALA A 108 6.51 5.81 -16.78
C ALA A 108 8.04 5.99 -16.66
N ALA A 109 8.81 4.90 -16.76
CA ALA A 109 10.27 4.97 -16.79
C ALA A 109 10.79 5.78 -17.98
N ARG A 110 10.22 5.59 -19.17
CA ARG A 110 10.54 6.42 -20.34
C ARG A 110 10.12 7.88 -20.15
N GLN A 111 8.94 8.11 -19.57
CA GLN A 111 8.41 9.46 -19.35
C GLN A 111 9.24 10.27 -18.35
N VAL A 112 9.75 9.67 -17.27
CA VAL A 112 10.60 10.39 -16.31
C VAL A 112 11.93 10.81 -16.95
N VAL A 113 12.48 10.00 -17.84
CA VAL A 113 13.67 10.37 -18.62
C VAL A 113 13.38 11.57 -19.53
N ARG A 114 12.26 11.55 -20.24
CA ARG A 114 11.81 12.68 -21.07
C ARG A 114 11.56 13.94 -20.24
N ALA A 115 10.98 13.81 -19.05
CA ALA A 115 10.79 14.93 -18.12
C ALA A 115 12.13 15.53 -17.68
N TYR A 116 13.14 14.68 -17.46
CA TYR A 116 14.49 15.13 -17.14
C TYR A 116 15.12 15.91 -18.32
N VAL A 117 15.00 15.41 -19.53
CA VAL A 117 15.49 16.06 -20.75
C VAL A 117 14.79 17.41 -20.95
N ARG A 118 13.44 17.46 -20.85
CA ARG A 118 12.67 18.71 -20.93
C ARG A 118 13.16 19.75 -19.93
N LYS A 119 13.35 19.34 -18.66
CA LYS A 119 13.82 20.24 -17.60
C LYS A 119 15.19 20.83 -17.89
N HIS A 120 16.13 20.04 -18.45
CA HIS A 120 17.44 20.54 -18.85
C HIS A 120 17.35 21.51 -20.03
N ARG A 121 16.53 21.20 -21.03
CA ARG A 121 16.31 22.08 -22.19
C ARG A 121 15.66 23.40 -21.78
N ALA A 122 14.59 23.36 -20.99
CA ALA A 122 13.90 24.56 -20.48
C ALA A 122 14.80 25.47 -19.65
N LEU A 123 15.82 24.93 -19.01
CA LEU A 123 16.81 25.70 -18.24
C LEU A 123 18.12 25.98 -19.02
N GLU A 124 18.16 25.70 -20.31
CA GLU A 124 19.34 25.83 -21.16
C GLU A 124 20.59 25.14 -20.56
N LYS A 125 20.38 23.98 -19.90
CA LYS A 125 21.46 23.18 -19.32
C LYS A 125 21.80 22.01 -20.25
N PRO A 126 23.10 21.63 -20.36
CA PRO A 126 23.49 20.48 -21.15
C PRO A 126 22.87 19.20 -20.61
N ILE A 127 22.41 18.32 -21.49
CA ILE A 127 21.97 16.98 -21.13
C ILE A 127 23.23 16.17 -20.79
N PRO A 128 23.29 15.52 -19.62
CA PRO A 128 24.44 14.72 -19.24
C PRO A 128 24.71 13.59 -20.23
N GLU A 129 25.97 13.36 -20.54
CA GLU A 129 26.44 12.33 -21.50
C GLU A 129 25.81 10.95 -21.18
N PHE A 130 25.75 10.55 -19.90
CA PHE A 130 25.16 9.27 -19.52
C PHE A 130 23.68 9.16 -19.87
N VAL A 131 22.90 10.25 -19.87
CA VAL A 131 21.50 10.24 -20.32
C VAL A 131 21.45 10.13 -21.83
N GLY A 132 22.28 10.88 -22.53
CA GLY A 132 22.37 10.87 -24.01
C GLY A 132 22.73 9.48 -24.54
N VAL A 133 23.65 8.78 -23.85
CA VAL A 133 24.12 7.45 -24.28
C VAL A 133 23.10 6.36 -23.88
N TRP A 134 22.59 6.40 -22.66
CA TRP A 134 21.74 5.31 -22.14
C TRP A 134 20.28 5.39 -22.62
N PHE A 135 19.81 6.59 -22.98
CA PHE A 135 18.40 6.87 -23.31
C PHE A 135 18.28 7.72 -24.59
N ALA A 136 19.04 7.37 -25.61
CA ALA A 136 19.10 8.12 -26.87
C ALA A 136 17.71 8.33 -27.50
N ASP A 137 16.86 7.31 -27.50
CA ASP A 137 15.51 7.39 -28.08
C ASP A 137 14.61 8.36 -27.30
N GLU A 138 14.69 8.37 -25.97
CA GLU A 138 13.95 9.30 -25.13
C GLU A 138 14.44 10.74 -25.32
N VAL A 139 15.75 10.94 -25.46
CA VAL A 139 16.36 12.25 -25.75
C VAL A 139 15.93 12.76 -27.11
N ALA A 140 15.95 11.92 -28.13
CA ALA A 140 15.52 12.25 -29.48
C ALA A 140 14.03 12.56 -29.60
N SER A 141 13.20 11.88 -28.77
CA SER A 141 11.75 12.06 -28.81
C SER A 141 11.23 13.34 -28.15
N VAL A 142 12.06 14.10 -27.46
CA VAL A 142 11.71 15.42 -26.88
C VAL A 142 12.08 16.49 -27.87
N ASP A 143 11.13 17.14 -28.53
CA ASP A 143 11.34 18.29 -29.37
C ASP A 143 11.15 19.63 -28.60
N ILE A 144 11.57 20.76 -29.22
CA ILE A 144 11.51 22.08 -28.57
C ILE A 144 10.06 22.57 -28.49
N GLU A 145 9.18 22.24 -29.43
CA GLU A 145 7.75 22.61 -29.39
C GLU A 145 6.99 21.86 -28.27
N SER A 146 7.41 20.62 -27.95
CA SER A 146 6.81 19.85 -26.84
C SER A 146 7.17 20.43 -25.47
N VAL A 147 8.29 21.17 -25.37
CA VAL A 147 8.69 21.85 -24.12
C VAL A 147 7.74 23.02 -23.81
N GLU A 148 7.44 23.87 -24.78
CA GLU A 148 6.55 25.04 -24.61
C GLU A 148 5.09 24.63 -24.39
N LYS A 149 4.63 23.55 -25.04
CA LYS A 149 3.27 23.00 -24.82
C LYS A 149 3.10 22.32 -23.46
N ALA A 150 4.15 21.65 -22.97
CA ALA A 150 4.13 21.00 -21.64
C ALA A 150 4.14 22.00 -20.48
N GLU A 151 4.73 23.20 -20.66
CA GLU A 151 4.65 24.29 -19.68
C GLU A 151 3.25 24.92 -19.60
N LYS A 152 2.51 24.89 -20.71
CA LYS A 152 1.13 25.44 -20.80
C LYS A 152 0.04 24.42 -20.47
N ALA A 153 0.29 23.14 -20.66
CA ALA A 153 -0.63 22.09 -20.31
C ALA A 153 -0.11 21.41 -19.03
N ASP A 154 -0.91 21.43 -18.00
CA ASP A 154 -0.71 20.63 -16.74
C ASP A 154 -0.84 19.11 -17.05
N VAL A 155 -0.25 18.66 -18.16
CA VAL A 155 -0.28 17.26 -18.60
C VAL A 155 0.79 16.51 -17.85
N ALA A 156 0.46 16.13 -16.62
CA ALA A 156 1.17 15.05 -15.96
C ALA A 156 0.96 13.78 -16.79
N GLY A 157 1.95 13.41 -17.58
CA GLY A 157 2.10 12.01 -17.99
C GLY A 157 2.17 11.13 -16.72
N ASN A 158 2.25 9.81 -16.90
CA ASN A 158 2.32 8.86 -15.77
C ASN A 158 3.57 9.04 -14.87
N ALA A 159 4.54 9.89 -15.23
CA ALA A 159 5.72 10.21 -14.42
C ALA A 159 6.31 11.59 -14.74
N GLY A 160 7.03 12.16 -13.78
CA GLY A 160 7.64 13.48 -13.84
C GLY A 160 7.28 14.34 -12.64
N VAL A 161 7.01 15.64 -12.86
CA VAL A 161 6.59 16.57 -11.81
C VAL A 161 5.30 17.28 -12.21
N LYS A 162 4.45 17.56 -11.20
CA LYS A 162 3.23 18.36 -11.35
C LYS A 162 3.32 19.61 -10.50
N THR A 163 2.71 20.70 -10.97
CA THR A 163 2.56 21.92 -10.20
C THR A 163 1.41 21.77 -9.20
N VAL A 164 1.64 22.17 -7.95
CA VAL A 164 0.61 22.29 -6.90
C VAL A 164 0.53 23.76 -6.54
N ARG A 165 -0.65 24.39 -6.67
CA ARG A 165 -0.86 25.80 -6.41
C ARG A 165 -1.64 26.00 -5.11
N ALA A 166 -1.27 27.00 -4.32
CA ALA A 166 -2.04 27.38 -3.13
C ALA A 166 -3.47 27.75 -3.46
N ALA A 167 -3.70 28.36 -4.63
CA ALA A 167 -5.03 28.69 -5.12
C ALA A 167 -5.94 27.47 -5.25
N ASP A 168 -5.39 26.33 -5.72
CA ASP A 168 -6.11 25.07 -5.93
C ASP A 168 -6.48 24.37 -4.61
N LYS A 169 -6.01 24.93 -3.47
CA LYS A 169 -6.22 24.38 -2.13
C LYS A 169 -7.15 25.21 -1.25
N ARG A 170 -7.63 26.35 -1.73
CA ARG A 170 -8.42 27.31 -0.90
C ARG A 170 -9.70 26.71 -0.33
N ASP A 171 -10.35 25.84 -1.09
CA ASP A 171 -11.66 25.29 -0.76
C ASP A 171 -11.58 23.89 -0.14
N ASN A 172 -10.37 23.37 0.13
CA ASN A 172 -10.22 22.06 0.73
C ASN A 172 -10.92 21.94 2.10
N ALA A 173 -10.97 23.02 2.88
CA ALA A 173 -11.69 23.06 4.15
C ALA A 173 -13.21 22.96 3.99
N SER A 174 -13.77 23.35 2.83
CA SER A 174 -15.20 23.25 2.55
C SER A 174 -15.65 21.82 2.22
N LEU A 175 -14.71 20.89 2.01
CA LEU A 175 -14.99 19.48 1.73
C LEU A 175 -15.43 18.69 2.97
N ASP A 176 -15.57 19.36 4.12
CA ASP A 176 -16.05 18.80 5.39
C ASP A 176 -15.34 17.51 5.85
N TYR A 177 -14.02 17.45 5.60
CA TYR A 177 -13.20 16.31 5.99
C TYR A 177 -13.24 16.04 7.51
N ALA A 178 -13.32 17.10 8.33
CA ALA A 178 -13.36 16.98 9.77
C ALA A 178 -14.64 16.28 10.25
N ALA A 179 -15.79 16.64 9.71
CA ALA A 179 -17.07 16.00 9.98
C ALA A 179 -17.10 14.55 9.49
N LEU A 180 -16.63 14.31 8.26
CA LEU A 180 -16.51 12.96 7.70
C LEU A 180 -15.64 12.04 8.59
N PHE A 181 -14.49 12.53 9.02
CA PHE A 181 -13.56 11.78 9.85
C PHE A 181 -14.11 11.55 11.26
N ALA A 182 -14.75 12.56 11.85
CA ALA A 182 -15.37 12.47 13.17
C ALA A 182 -16.60 11.55 13.16
N GLY A 183 -17.40 11.57 12.09
CA GLY A 183 -18.61 10.75 11.93
C GLY A 183 -18.33 9.27 11.75
N ARG A 184 -17.18 8.91 11.18
CA ARG A 184 -16.84 7.51 10.88
C ARG A 184 -16.84 6.64 12.14
N SER A 185 -17.63 5.58 12.11
CA SER A 185 -17.74 4.59 13.17
C SER A 185 -17.53 3.15 12.65
N SER A 186 -17.12 2.24 13.52
CA SER A 186 -17.04 0.81 13.17
C SER A 186 -18.40 0.15 13.33
N VAL A 187 -19.14 0.04 12.24
CA VAL A 187 -20.47 -0.56 12.18
C VAL A 187 -20.37 -2.05 11.86
N ARG A 188 -21.13 -2.89 12.58
CA ARG A 188 -21.06 -4.35 12.47
C ARG A 188 -22.38 -5.00 12.06
N GLU A 189 -23.46 -4.25 12.03
CA GLU A 189 -24.79 -4.68 11.60
C GLU A 189 -25.24 -3.77 10.46
N TYR A 190 -25.73 -4.35 9.41
CA TYR A 190 -25.95 -3.66 8.14
C TYR A 190 -27.42 -3.77 7.74
N ALA A 191 -27.87 -2.86 6.90
CA ALA A 191 -29.17 -2.96 6.26
C ALA A 191 -29.22 -4.19 5.33
N GLU A 192 -30.39 -4.78 5.17
CA GLU A 192 -30.59 -5.94 4.27
C GLU A 192 -30.51 -5.57 2.77
N THR A 193 -30.45 -4.27 2.46
CA THR A 193 -30.36 -3.80 1.08
C THR A 193 -29.03 -4.23 0.44
N PRO A 194 -29.05 -4.68 -0.82
CA PRO A 194 -27.82 -5.05 -1.53
C PRO A 194 -26.84 -3.87 -1.62
N VAL A 195 -25.57 -4.17 -1.44
CA VAL A 195 -24.47 -3.20 -1.63
C VAL A 195 -24.16 -3.07 -3.11
N ASP A 196 -24.12 -1.86 -3.63
CA ASP A 196 -23.61 -1.62 -4.99
C ASP A 196 -22.09 -1.79 -5.03
N MET A 197 -21.64 -2.80 -5.72
CA MET A 197 -20.21 -3.06 -5.90
C MET A 197 -19.50 -1.98 -6.75
N GLY A 198 -20.24 -1.19 -7.51
CA GLY A 198 -19.72 0.00 -8.21
C GLY A 198 -19.25 1.05 -7.21
N THR A 199 -20.06 1.32 -6.19
CA THR A 199 -19.74 2.24 -5.09
C THR A 199 -18.54 1.75 -4.28
N VAL A 200 -18.45 0.45 -3.98
CA VAL A 200 -17.27 -0.11 -3.29
C VAL A 200 -15.99 0.06 -4.14
N ARG A 201 -16.05 -0.21 -5.45
CA ARG A 201 -14.91 0.01 -6.36
C ARG A 201 -14.53 1.48 -6.46
N LYS A 202 -15.50 2.40 -6.41
CA LYS A 202 -15.25 3.84 -6.38
C LYS A 202 -14.46 4.22 -5.12
N ALA A 203 -14.82 3.68 -3.95
CA ALA A 203 -14.07 3.90 -2.71
C ALA A 203 -12.63 3.36 -2.82
N VAL A 204 -12.41 2.20 -3.47
CA VAL A 204 -11.04 1.71 -3.76
C VAL A 204 -10.28 2.71 -4.64
N SER A 205 -10.90 3.22 -5.71
CA SER A 205 -10.28 4.22 -6.59
C SER A 205 -9.89 5.49 -5.87
N MET A 206 -10.75 6.02 -4.99
CA MET A 206 -10.45 7.18 -4.15
C MET A 206 -9.23 6.91 -3.25
N SER A 207 -9.13 5.70 -2.72
CA SER A 207 -8.05 5.29 -1.83
C SER A 207 -6.69 5.17 -2.52
N MET A 208 -6.63 5.13 -3.85
CA MET A 208 -5.37 5.13 -4.61
C MET A 208 -4.58 6.43 -4.48
N LYS A 209 -5.14 7.49 -3.85
CA LYS A 209 -4.40 8.70 -3.44
C LYS A 209 -3.54 8.51 -2.20
N THR A 210 -3.62 7.36 -1.54
CA THR A 210 -2.78 7.03 -0.39
C THR A 210 -1.31 7.06 -0.78
N PRO A 211 -0.46 7.76 -0.01
CA PRO A 211 0.98 7.67 -0.22
C PRO A 211 1.49 6.25 0.10
N SER A 212 2.52 5.84 -0.60
CA SER A 212 3.25 4.61 -0.30
C SER A 212 4.75 4.85 -0.40
N VAL A 213 5.54 3.99 0.19
CA VAL A 213 7.00 4.11 0.09
C VAL A 213 7.43 4.15 -1.37
N CYS A 214 8.15 5.20 -1.76
CA CYS A 214 8.57 5.47 -3.15
C CYS A 214 7.44 5.35 -4.19
N ASN A 215 6.18 5.61 -3.79
CA ASN A 215 4.99 5.52 -4.64
C ASN A 215 4.81 4.14 -5.32
N ARG A 216 5.21 3.05 -4.67
CA ARG A 216 5.17 1.70 -5.27
C ARG A 216 3.79 1.06 -5.29
N GLN A 217 2.83 1.58 -4.52
CA GLN A 217 1.41 1.21 -4.56
C GLN A 217 1.21 -0.31 -4.50
N ALA A 218 1.91 -0.95 -3.57
CA ALA A 218 1.97 -2.40 -3.44
C ALA A 218 0.70 -3.03 -2.85
N TYR A 219 -0.31 -2.21 -2.51
CA TYR A 219 -1.57 -2.70 -1.93
C TYR A 219 -2.37 -3.55 -2.92
N ARG A 220 -3.10 -4.53 -2.37
CA ARG A 220 -4.07 -5.36 -3.08
C ARG A 220 -5.37 -5.35 -2.29
N VAL A 221 -6.47 -5.34 -3.00
CA VAL A 221 -7.82 -5.41 -2.41
C VAL A 221 -8.57 -6.55 -3.05
N LEU A 222 -8.90 -7.57 -2.27
CA LEU A 222 -9.78 -8.65 -2.68
C LEU A 222 -11.18 -8.36 -2.15
N LEU A 223 -12.13 -8.09 -3.04
CA LEU A 223 -13.54 -7.86 -2.71
C LEU A 223 -14.29 -9.20 -2.79
N ILE A 224 -14.98 -9.58 -1.72
CA ILE A 224 -15.67 -10.84 -1.56
C ILE A 224 -17.16 -10.52 -1.33
N SER A 225 -18.03 -10.98 -2.24
CA SER A 225 -19.49 -10.85 -2.15
C SER A 225 -20.21 -12.21 -2.07
N ASN A 226 -19.46 -13.31 -2.18
CA ASN A 226 -20.04 -14.66 -2.01
C ASN A 226 -20.20 -14.97 -0.53
N PRO A 227 -21.43 -15.20 -0.02
CA PRO A 227 -21.71 -15.42 1.40
C PRO A 227 -20.91 -16.57 2.01
N LYS A 228 -20.73 -17.68 1.28
CA LYS A 228 -19.97 -18.84 1.77
C LYS A 228 -18.52 -18.50 2.06
N PHE A 229 -17.87 -17.74 1.18
CA PHE A 229 -16.49 -17.33 1.39
C PHE A 229 -16.39 -16.33 2.54
N ILE A 230 -17.35 -15.42 2.68
CA ILE A 230 -17.42 -14.45 3.78
C ILE A 230 -17.53 -15.19 5.11
N GLU A 231 -18.50 -16.08 5.25
CA GLU A 231 -18.72 -16.84 6.48
C GLU A 231 -17.48 -17.67 6.87
N GLN A 232 -16.88 -18.39 5.92
CA GLN A 232 -15.70 -19.20 6.17
C GLN A 232 -14.49 -18.34 6.55
N ALA A 233 -14.28 -17.21 5.87
CA ALA A 233 -13.19 -16.29 6.18
C ALA A 233 -13.34 -15.68 7.58
N LEU A 234 -14.53 -15.24 7.94
CA LEU A 234 -14.82 -14.67 9.26
C LEU A 234 -14.73 -15.71 10.38
N ALA A 235 -15.14 -16.96 10.12
CA ALA A 235 -14.97 -18.07 11.08
C ALA A 235 -13.49 -18.35 11.37
N LEU A 236 -12.64 -18.31 10.35
CA LEU A 236 -11.18 -18.44 10.48
C LEU A 236 -10.54 -17.23 11.18
N GLN A 237 -10.98 -16.02 10.84
CA GLN A 237 -10.52 -14.78 11.48
C GLN A 237 -10.90 -14.73 12.97
N GLY A 238 -12.09 -15.20 13.33
CA GLY A 238 -12.51 -15.47 14.73
C GLY A 238 -12.99 -14.25 15.53
N GLY A 239 -12.99 -13.04 14.97
CA GLY A 239 -13.40 -11.81 15.63
C GLY A 239 -14.83 -11.33 15.35
N TRP A 240 -15.57 -12.05 14.51
CA TRP A 240 -16.93 -11.67 14.06
C TRP A 240 -18.06 -12.50 14.74
N ARG A 241 -17.87 -12.85 16.00
CA ARG A 241 -18.82 -13.72 16.69
C ARG A 241 -20.06 -12.95 17.12
N GLY A 242 -21.24 -13.51 16.83
CA GLY A 242 -22.54 -12.97 17.28
C GLY A 242 -23.11 -11.89 16.36
N TYR A 243 -22.47 -11.64 15.21
CA TYR A 243 -22.97 -10.75 14.16
C TYR A 243 -23.30 -11.54 12.90
N ASP A 244 -24.29 -11.12 12.18
CA ASP A 244 -24.60 -11.66 10.86
C ASP A 244 -23.47 -11.36 9.88
N ALA A 245 -23.30 -12.21 8.86
CA ALA A 245 -22.28 -12.01 7.85
C ALA A 245 -22.53 -10.69 7.11
N PRO A 246 -21.50 -9.84 6.90
CA PRO A 246 -21.65 -8.64 6.11
C PRO A 246 -21.93 -8.97 4.63
N PRO A 247 -22.65 -8.13 3.89
CA PRO A 247 -22.92 -8.37 2.47
C PRO A 247 -21.65 -8.34 1.60
N VAL A 248 -20.62 -7.61 2.04
CA VAL A 248 -19.30 -7.56 1.38
C VAL A 248 -18.18 -7.63 2.42
N LEU A 249 -17.14 -8.39 2.12
CA LEU A 249 -15.91 -8.43 2.90
C LEU A 249 -14.75 -8.07 1.96
N ALA A 250 -13.95 -7.08 2.33
CA ALA A 250 -12.71 -6.77 1.65
C ALA A 250 -11.52 -7.33 2.44
N LEU A 251 -10.56 -7.97 1.76
CA LEU A 251 -9.26 -8.26 2.33
C LEU A 251 -8.23 -7.31 1.71
N ILE A 252 -7.56 -6.56 2.57
CA ILE A 252 -6.43 -5.71 2.18
C ILE A 252 -5.14 -6.47 2.46
N SER A 253 -4.29 -6.54 1.45
CA SER A 253 -2.96 -7.13 1.52
C SER A 253 -1.93 -6.25 0.81
N VAL A 254 -0.66 -6.54 1.00
CA VAL A 254 0.45 -5.83 0.36
C VAL A 254 1.42 -6.83 -0.25
N ASP A 255 1.73 -6.62 -1.51
CA ASP A 255 2.65 -7.43 -2.29
C ASP A 255 4.10 -7.11 -1.92
N VAL A 256 4.77 -8.06 -1.23
CA VAL A 256 6.14 -7.84 -0.74
C VAL A 256 7.19 -7.80 -1.85
N ARG A 257 6.86 -8.21 -3.08
CA ARG A 257 7.77 -8.18 -4.23
C ARG A 257 8.12 -6.76 -4.67
N SER A 258 7.35 -5.77 -4.22
CA SER A 258 7.61 -4.35 -4.50
C SER A 258 8.68 -3.72 -3.60
N PHE A 259 9.20 -4.42 -2.58
CA PHE A 259 10.18 -3.89 -1.65
C PHE A 259 11.59 -4.37 -2.01
N VAL A 260 12.58 -3.48 -1.92
CA VAL A 260 13.91 -3.68 -2.53
C VAL A 260 15.03 -3.94 -1.51
N SER A 261 14.77 -3.76 -0.20
CA SER A 261 15.78 -3.94 0.84
C SER A 261 15.19 -4.56 2.12
N VAL A 262 16.06 -5.12 2.97
CA VAL A 262 15.65 -5.72 4.25
C VAL A 262 15.23 -4.68 5.29
N GLU A 263 15.66 -3.43 5.14
CA GLU A 263 15.24 -2.30 5.96
C GLU A 263 13.75 -2.04 5.80
N GLU A 264 13.20 -2.33 4.62
CA GLU A 264 11.78 -2.16 4.27
C GLU A 264 10.86 -3.29 4.77
N ARG A 265 11.36 -4.21 5.58
CA ARG A 265 10.60 -5.39 6.06
C ARG A 265 9.27 -5.09 6.75
N ASN A 266 9.11 -3.88 7.29
CA ASN A 266 7.89 -3.44 7.95
C ASN A 266 7.01 -2.53 7.06
N GLU A 267 7.52 -2.06 5.92
CA GLU A 267 6.78 -1.19 5.01
C GLU A 267 5.46 -1.78 4.50
N PRO A 268 5.32 -3.10 4.28
CA PRO A 268 4.03 -3.69 3.94
C PRO A 268 2.92 -3.34 4.94
N TYR A 269 3.25 -3.30 6.24
CA TYR A 269 2.28 -2.96 7.28
C TYR A 269 2.00 -1.46 7.35
N ILE A 270 3.00 -0.62 7.08
CA ILE A 270 2.87 0.84 7.07
C ILE A 270 2.00 1.25 5.88
N ASP A 271 2.41 0.90 4.67
CA ASP A 271 1.67 1.21 3.43
C ASP A 271 0.24 0.66 3.47
N GLY A 272 0.09 -0.61 3.89
CA GLY A 272 -1.20 -1.25 4.01
C GLY A 272 -2.10 -0.61 5.08
N GLY A 273 -1.54 -0.16 6.20
CA GLY A 273 -2.27 0.58 7.24
C GLY A 273 -2.76 1.94 6.75
N LEU A 274 -1.90 2.68 6.06
CA LEU A 274 -2.25 3.96 5.42
C LEU A 274 -3.40 3.78 4.42
N PHE A 275 -3.28 2.78 3.54
CA PHE A 275 -4.32 2.45 2.56
C PHE A 275 -5.63 2.03 3.23
N THR A 276 -5.56 1.21 4.28
CA THR A 276 -6.76 0.78 5.02
C THR A 276 -7.51 1.96 5.58
N MET A 277 -6.82 2.95 6.18
CA MET A 277 -7.47 4.14 6.71
C MET A 277 -8.10 5.00 5.61
N ALA A 278 -7.41 5.20 4.49
CA ALA A 278 -7.95 5.90 3.33
C ALA A 278 -9.20 5.20 2.78
N PHE A 279 -9.18 3.87 2.70
CA PHE A 279 -10.33 3.07 2.25
C PHE A 279 -11.53 3.19 3.19
N LEU A 280 -11.32 3.14 4.50
CA LEU A 280 -12.38 3.36 5.48
C LEU A 280 -13.00 4.76 5.34
N THR A 281 -12.18 5.79 5.11
CA THR A 281 -12.66 7.16 4.90
C THR A 281 -13.41 7.30 3.57
N ALA A 282 -12.93 6.64 2.52
CA ALA A 282 -13.59 6.63 1.22
C ALA A 282 -14.95 5.89 1.26
N LEU A 283 -15.06 4.78 2.00
CA LEU A 283 -16.34 4.09 2.22
C LEU A 283 -17.33 4.99 2.96
N GLU A 284 -16.90 5.69 4.01
CA GLU A 284 -17.73 6.67 4.72
C GLU A 284 -18.20 7.80 3.80
N CYS A 285 -17.30 8.33 2.95
CA CYS A 285 -17.63 9.34 1.95
C CYS A 285 -18.70 8.86 0.94
N GLU A 286 -18.68 7.58 0.60
CA GLU A 286 -19.68 6.92 -0.26
C GLU A 286 -20.90 6.41 0.51
N SER A 287 -21.10 6.82 1.77
CA SER A 287 -22.21 6.43 2.64
C SER A 287 -22.32 4.91 2.86
N LEU A 288 -21.18 4.22 2.88
CA LEU A 288 -21.10 2.80 3.21
C LEU A 288 -20.60 2.59 4.64
N ALA A 289 -21.32 1.79 5.39
CA ALA A 289 -20.94 1.36 6.72
C ALA A 289 -19.79 0.35 6.67
N ALA A 290 -18.78 0.52 7.52
CA ALA A 290 -17.61 -0.35 7.52
C ALA A 290 -17.10 -0.68 8.91
N CYS A 291 -16.49 -1.88 9.04
CA CYS A 291 -15.76 -2.29 10.24
C CYS A 291 -14.44 -2.96 9.87
N PRO A 292 -13.29 -2.39 10.25
CA PRO A 292 -11.99 -3.04 10.07
C PRO A 292 -11.81 -4.18 11.07
N LEU A 293 -11.23 -5.29 10.60
CA LEU A 293 -10.88 -6.47 11.40
C LEU A 293 -9.40 -6.79 11.19
N ASN A 294 -8.74 -7.20 12.24
CA ASN A 294 -7.35 -7.58 12.19
C ASN A 294 -7.12 -8.90 11.44
N THR A 295 -5.88 -9.13 11.03
CA THR A 295 -5.38 -10.38 10.46
C THR A 295 -4.43 -11.12 11.41
N MET A 296 -4.57 -10.88 12.72
CA MET A 296 -3.75 -11.51 13.78
C MET A 296 -4.18 -12.98 14.02
N MET A 297 -4.00 -13.79 13.01
CA MET A 297 -4.35 -15.21 12.99
C MET A 297 -3.13 -16.06 13.35
N ARG A 298 -3.39 -17.30 13.80
CA ARG A 298 -2.32 -18.29 13.93
C ARG A 298 -1.89 -18.74 12.53
N GLU A 299 -0.66 -19.20 12.40
CA GLU A 299 -0.09 -19.66 11.13
C GLU A 299 -1.01 -20.63 10.36
N LYS A 300 -1.61 -21.59 11.06
CA LYS A 300 -2.59 -22.50 10.45
C LYS A 300 -3.81 -21.78 9.90
N GLN A 301 -4.37 -20.81 10.65
CA GLN A 301 -5.54 -20.05 10.22
C GLN A 301 -5.20 -19.14 9.02
N GLU A 302 -4.03 -18.50 9.05
CA GLU A 302 -3.55 -17.71 7.91
C GLU A 302 -3.39 -18.59 6.66
N HIS A 303 -2.82 -19.78 6.79
CA HIS A 303 -2.70 -20.73 5.69
C HIS A 303 -4.08 -21.13 5.10
N GLU A 304 -5.05 -21.44 5.97
CA GLU A 304 -6.40 -21.78 5.54
C GLU A 304 -7.11 -20.60 4.84
N ILE A 305 -6.93 -19.37 5.34
CA ILE A 305 -7.46 -18.16 4.70
C ILE A 305 -6.84 -17.97 3.30
N ARG A 306 -5.53 -18.13 3.18
CA ARG A 306 -4.84 -18.01 1.88
C ARG A 306 -5.37 -19.04 0.88
N LYS A 307 -5.54 -20.28 1.31
CA LYS A 307 -6.10 -21.34 0.48
C LYS A 307 -7.55 -21.06 0.10
N LEU A 308 -8.37 -20.64 1.05
CA LEU A 308 -9.79 -20.33 0.83
C LEU A 308 -9.98 -19.21 -0.18
N LEU A 309 -9.21 -18.15 -0.06
CA LEU A 309 -9.38 -16.92 -0.82
C LEU A 309 -8.42 -16.78 -2.03
N GLY A 310 -7.56 -17.77 -2.25
CA GLY A 310 -6.58 -17.75 -3.34
C GLY A 310 -5.51 -16.67 -3.16
N VAL A 311 -5.17 -16.29 -1.91
CA VAL A 311 -4.19 -15.24 -1.64
C VAL A 311 -2.77 -15.78 -1.73
N PRO A 312 -1.92 -15.23 -2.61
CA PRO A 312 -0.56 -15.71 -2.80
C PRO A 312 0.32 -15.54 -1.54
N ASP A 313 1.35 -16.39 -1.42
CA ASP A 313 2.31 -16.36 -0.31
C ASP A 313 3.15 -15.07 -0.27
N TYR A 314 3.30 -14.38 -1.40
CA TYR A 314 4.04 -13.12 -1.47
C TYR A 314 3.24 -11.91 -1.01
N GLU A 315 1.98 -12.04 -0.62
CA GLU A 315 1.18 -10.97 -0.05
C GLU A 315 1.19 -11.03 1.48
N THR A 316 1.45 -9.91 2.13
CA THR A 316 1.26 -9.73 3.57
C THR A 316 -0.17 -9.30 3.84
N LEU A 317 -0.90 -10.07 4.64
CA LEU A 317 -2.28 -9.73 5.02
C LEU A 317 -2.26 -8.56 6.00
N ILE A 318 -3.09 -7.54 5.75
CA ILE A 318 -3.14 -6.31 6.55
C ILE A 318 -4.41 -6.24 7.40
N ALA A 319 -5.56 -6.23 6.74
CA ALA A 319 -6.85 -6.12 7.42
C ALA A 319 -7.97 -6.72 6.58
N PHE A 320 -9.00 -7.24 7.24
CA PHE A 320 -10.31 -7.38 6.63
C PHE A 320 -11.12 -6.10 6.89
N VAL A 321 -12.03 -5.77 5.98
CA VAL A 321 -13.02 -4.72 6.14
C VAL A 321 -14.38 -5.30 5.79
N ALA A 322 -15.25 -5.42 6.80
CA ALA A 322 -16.65 -5.76 6.62
C ALA A 322 -17.39 -4.51 6.14
N ILE A 323 -18.21 -4.62 5.10
CA ILE A 323 -18.85 -3.50 4.41
C ILE A 323 -20.33 -3.83 4.19
N GLY A 324 -21.18 -2.84 4.41
CA GLY A 324 -22.62 -2.89 4.13
C GLY A 324 -23.23 -1.51 4.01
N ASN A 325 -24.54 -1.45 3.75
CA ASN A 325 -25.27 -0.19 3.83
C ASN A 325 -25.57 0.15 5.29
N PHE A 326 -25.61 1.44 5.64
CA PHE A 326 -26.07 1.88 6.95
C PHE A 326 -27.53 1.46 7.16
N PRO A 327 -27.86 0.84 8.30
CA PRO A 327 -29.27 0.66 8.70
C PRO A 327 -29.87 2.01 9.06
N GLU A 328 -31.18 2.09 9.18
CA GLU A 328 -31.88 3.33 9.55
C GLU A 328 -31.33 3.92 10.86
N SER A 329 -31.06 3.05 11.84
CA SER A 329 -30.35 3.41 13.06
C SER A 329 -29.56 2.21 13.60
N ILE A 330 -28.43 2.48 14.25
CA ILE A 330 -27.60 1.44 14.85
C ILE A 330 -26.83 2.00 16.04
N GLU A 331 -26.73 1.22 17.08
CA GLU A 331 -25.84 1.53 18.19
C GLU A 331 -24.40 1.11 17.83
N SER A 332 -23.45 1.99 18.05
CA SER A 332 -22.04 1.75 17.84
C SER A 332 -21.26 2.08 19.11
N PRO A 333 -20.22 1.33 19.47
CA PRO A 333 -19.36 1.66 20.60
C PRO A 333 -18.84 3.10 20.49
N VAL A 334 -18.88 3.84 21.59
CA VAL A 334 -18.34 5.21 21.66
C VAL A 334 -16.87 5.24 21.30
N SER A 335 -16.14 4.18 21.61
CA SER A 335 -14.71 4.04 21.29
C SER A 335 -13.91 5.27 21.75
N PHE A 336 -13.84 5.45 23.06
CA PHE A 336 -13.11 6.55 23.71
C PHE A 336 -11.79 6.88 23.03
N ARG A 337 -11.47 8.17 22.92
CA ARG A 337 -10.21 8.69 22.39
C ARG A 337 -9.48 9.46 23.47
N TYR A 338 -8.16 9.27 23.53
CA TYR A 338 -7.31 10.12 24.34
C TYR A 338 -7.24 11.53 23.76
N ASP A 339 -6.99 12.51 24.62
CA ASP A 339 -6.61 13.85 24.16
C ASP A 339 -5.27 13.81 23.41
N ALA A 340 -5.12 14.68 22.43
CA ALA A 340 -3.90 14.73 21.62
C ALA A 340 -2.63 14.97 22.46
N SER A 341 -2.74 15.71 23.58
CA SER A 341 -1.63 15.97 24.49
C SER A 341 -1.06 14.70 25.12
N ALA A 342 -1.86 13.62 25.23
CA ALA A 342 -1.40 12.34 25.78
C ALA A 342 -0.37 11.62 24.89
N ILE A 343 -0.31 11.96 23.60
CA ILE A 343 0.55 11.32 22.60
C ILE A 343 1.50 12.29 21.91
N THR A 344 1.39 13.59 22.19
CA THR A 344 2.22 14.63 21.57
C THR A 344 3.36 15.03 22.50
N ARG A 345 4.55 15.14 21.95
CA ARG A 345 5.72 15.73 22.61
C ARG A 345 6.34 16.75 21.69
N GLU A 346 6.70 17.90 22.24
CA GLU A 346 7.45 18.94 21.54
C GLU A 346 8.91 18.91 22.00
N LEU A 347 9.82 18.99 21.05
CA LEU A 347 11.25 19.14 21.29
C LEU A 347 11.64 20.53 20.80
N ASN A 348 11.95 21.42 21.77
CA ASN A 348 12.36 22.80 21.54
C ASN A 348 13.88 22.95 21.64
#